data_96216130d48ca254baf9d9828a701ccb
#
_entry.id   96216130d48ca254baf9d9828a701ccb
#
_cell.length_a   1.000
_cell.length_b   1.000
_cell.length_c   1.000
_cell.angle_alpha   90.00
_cell.angle_beta   90.00
_cell.angle_gamma   90.00
#
_symmetry.space_group_name_H-M   'P 1'
#
loop_
_entity.id
_entity.type
_entity.pdbx_description
1 polymer ?
#
loop_
_entity_poly.entity_id
_entity_poly.type
_entity_poly.pdbx_seq_one_letter_code
_entity_poly.pdbx_strand_id
1 'polypeptide(L)'
;MPKRFQGNVISASAITPASVVESASAKGVWSLAEQAVFAGAGDWPVPGLSQVNGFFAGRLDFSGANTINEIDFVTEGNATDFGDLTVSRGAIAGFSSSTRGVWGGGFTGSAWSNVIDYITMSSAGNATDFGDLSSVRAAPAGSSNNTRGLFSGGSDATTNARSNIIEYVTIASTGNTTDFGDLTVARRYGQGCGSSTRSLCFAGGSLDSGSSNVIDYVTIGSTGNATDFGDLSSARDSVGSCSNTTRAIFAGGASTNTIEFVTIASTGNATDFGDIRVSAGGSCCASSLTAVFAYSGSNEIQKVSIATTGDATDFGDTTTDNNGAGISNGHGGLS
;
A
#
# COMPACT_ATOMS: atom_id res chain seq x y z
N MET A 1 24.88 -43.36 2.55
CA MET A 1 23.46 -43.72 2.78
C MET A 1 22.61 -42.51 2.43
N PRO A 2 21.66 -42.59 1.52
CA PRO A 2 20.79 -41.47 1.24
C PRO A 2 19.91 -41.20 2.45
N LYS A 3 19.83 -39.94 2.84
CA LYS A 3 18.96 -39.51 3.92
C LYS A 3 17.50 -39.78 3.52
N ARG A 4 16.79 -40.61 4.27
CA ARG A 4 15.35 -40.80 4.12
C ARG A 4 14.67 -39.48 4.52
N PHE A 5 13.99 -38.85 3.60
CA PHE A 5 13.03 -37.82 3.95
C PHE A 5 11.89 -38.46 4.75
N GLN A 6 11.67 -38.03 5.98
CA GLN A 6 10.47 -38.33 6.72
C GLN A 6 9.33 -37.45 6.20
N GLY A 7 8.81 -37.74 5.03
CA GLY A 7 7.61 -37.17 4.48
C GLY A 7 6.50 -38.20 4.40
N ASN A 8 5.32 -37.84 4.82
CA ASN A 8 4.15 -38.73 4.81
C ASN A 8 3.75 -39.06 3.38
N VAL A 9 3.72 -40.37 3.08
CA VAL A 9 3.17 -41.01 1.90
C VAL A 9 3.91 -40.73 0.60
N ILE A 10 4.73 -41.70 0.18
CA ILE A 10 5.13 -41.88 -1.21
C ILE A 10 3.94 -42.54 -1.93
N SER A 11 3.23 -41.80 -2.73
CA SER A 11 2.24 -42.37 -3.67
C SER A 11 2.96 -42.81 -4.95
N ALA A 12 2.53 -43.93 -5.54
CA ALA A 12 3.06 -44.37 -6.81
C ALA A 12 2.69 -43.41 -7.98
N SER A 13 1.77 -42.50 -7.76
CA SER A 13 1.42 -41.40 -8.66
C SER A 13 1.33 -40.14 -7.87
N ALA A 14 1.89 -39.04 -8.42
CA ALA A 14 1.77 -37.72 -7.85
C ALA A 14 0.29 -37.33 -7.79
N ILE A 15 -0.12 -36.80 -6.63
CA ILE A 15 -1.49 -36.28 -6.46
C ILE A 15 -1.46 -34.83 -6.87
N THR A 16 -2.24 -34.46 -7.88
CA THR A 16 -2.42 -33.06 -8.28
C THR A 16 -2.83 -32.25 -7.04
N PRO A 17 -2.17 -31.16 -6.73
CA PRO A 17 -2.62 -30.24 -5.67
C PRO A 17 -4.05 -29.81 -5.97
N ALA A 18 -4.94 -29.88 -5.01
CA ALA A 18 -6.25 -29.26 -5.14
C ALA A 18 -6.04 -27.75 -5.34
N SER A 19 -6.84 -27.14 -6.21
CA SER A 19 -6.81 -25.69 -6.48
C SER A 19 -6.70 -24.93 -5.15
N VAL A 20 -5.67 -24.09 -5.07
CA VAL A 20 -5.11 -23.60 -3.83
C VAL A 20 -6.04 -22.64 -3.15
N VAL A 21 -6.71 -23.08 -2.13
CA VAL A 21 -7.13 -22.19 -1.04
C VAL A 21 -6.79 -22.94 0.24
N GLU A 22 -5.64 -22.71 0.82
CA GLU A 22 -5.18 -23.05 2.16
C GLU A 22 -3.79 -23.67 2.17
N SER A 23 -2.88 -23.08 2.95
CA SER A 23 -1.55 -23.54 3.35
C SER A 23 -0.99 -24.70 2.51
N ALA A 24 -0.58 -24.40 1.31
CA ALA A 24 -0.37 -25.34 0.26
C ALA A 24 0.86 -26.21 0.51
N SER A 25 0.64 -27.45 0.79
CA SER A 25 1.66 -28.50 0.67
C SER A 25 1.26 -29.46 -0.43
N ALA A 26 2.06 -29.56 -1.50
CA ALA A 26 1.91 -30.65 -2.48
C ALA A 26 2.32 -31.95 -1.80
N LYS A 27 1.40 -32.92 -1.75
CA LYS A 27 1.69 -34.26 -1.21
C LYS A 27 2.24 -35.13 -2.33
N GLY A 28 3.38 -35.77 -2.09
CA GLY A 28 4.01 -36.69 -3.05
C GLY A 28 5.45 -36.32 -3.40
N VAL A 29 6.04 -37.07 -4.31
CA VAL A 29 7.36 -36.77 -4.88
C VAL A 29 7.16 -36.27 -6.30
N TRP A 30 7.61 -35.04 -6.57
CA TRP A 30 7.44 -34.34 -7.82
C TRP A 30 8.79 -34.16 -8.52
N SER A 31 8.87 -34.46 -9.80
CA SER A 31 10.02 -34.08 -10.61
C SER A 31 10.07 -32.56 -10.83
N LEU A 32 11.25 -32.02 -11.13
CA LEU A 32 11.38 -30.59 -11.48
C LEU A 32 10.53 -30.19 -12.70
N ALA A 33 10.35 -31.13 -13.64
CA ALA A 33 9.51 -30.89 -14.82
C ALA A 33 8.03 -30.78 -14.44
N GLU A 34 7.53 -31.67 -13.56
CA GLU A 34 6.16 -31.59 -13.05
C GLU A 34 5.95 -30.33 -12.22
N GLN A 35 6.90 -29.96 -11.37
CA GLN A 35 6.87 -28.72 -10.61
C GLN A 35 6.77 -27.49 -11.53
N ALA A 36 7.56 -27.46 -12.61
CA ALA A 36 7.54 -26.35 -13.57
C ALA A 36 6.21 -26.26 -14.33
N VAL A 37 5.60 -27.42 -14.69
CA VAL A 37 4.29 -27.46 -15.36
C VAL A 37 3.20 -26.92 -14.43
N PHE A 38 3.12 -27.41 -13.19
CA PHE A 38 2.11 -26.96 -12.23
C PHE A 38 2.33 -25.53 -11.76
N ALA A 39 3.57 -25.08 -11.61
CA ALA A 39 3.88 -23.69 -11.32
C ALA A 39 3.47 -22.77 -12.48
N GLY A 40 3.69 -23.19 -13.72
CA GLY A 40 3.28 -22.44 -14.91
C GLY A 40 1.76 -22.39 -15.11
N ALA A 41 1.04 -23.38 -14.58
CA ALA A 41 -0.43 -23.40 -14.57
C ALA A 41 -1.06 -22.69 -13.36
N GLY A 42 -0.25 -22.23 -12.39
CA GLY A 42 -0.74 -21.69 -11.13
C GLY A 42 -1.19 -22.75 -10.11
N ASP A 43 -1.05 -24.04 -10.43
CA ASP A 43 -1.51 -25.17 -9.61
C ASP A 43 -0.45 -25.67 -8.60
N TRP A 44 0.79 -25.14 -8.65
CA TRP A 44 1.85 -25.54 -7.72
C TRP A 44 1.82 -24.67 -6.47
N PRO A 45 1.81 -25.29 -5.28
CA PRO A 45 1.92 -24.54 -4.05
C PRO A 45 3.25 -23.78 -4.00
N VAL A 46 3.23 -22.48 -4.06
CA VAL A 46 4.40 -21.64 -3.83
C VAL A 46 4.55 -21.47 -2.31
N PRO A 47 5.61 -22.03 -1.69
CA PRO A 47 5.82 -21.83 -0.26
C PRO A 47 5.93 -20.34 0.03
N GLY A 48 5.02 -19.81 0.83
CA GLY A 48 5.02 -18.41 1.24
C GLY A 48 4.04 -17.49 0.50
N LEU A 49 3.23 -17.98 -0.45
CA LEU A 49 1.99 -17.27 -0.79
C LEU A 49 0.95 -17.57 0.31
N SER A 50 1.15 -17.04 1.51
CA SER A 50 0.02 -16.69 2.35
C SER A 50 -0.88 -15.75 1.53
N GLN A 51 -2.17 -15.88 1.65
CA GLN A 51 -3.14 -14.99 1.02
C GLN A 51 -2.64 -13.54 1.11
N VAL A 52 -2.34 -12.92 -0.02
CA VAL A 52 -1.91 -11.53 -0.05
C VAL A 52 -3.12 -10.70 -0.38
N ASN A 53 -3.61 -9.99 0.62
CA ASN A 53 -4.78 -9.15 0.52
C ASN A 53 -4.38 -7.68 0.48
N GLY A 54 -5.11 -6.92 -0.33
CA GLY A 54 -5.09 -5.47 -0.31
C GLY A 54 -6.37 -4.94 0.32
N PHE A 55 -6.28 -3.77 0.93
CA PHE A 55 -7.41 -3.12 1.59
C PHE A 55 -7.45 -1.66 1.21
N PHE A 56 -8.65 -1.15 0.93
CA PHE A 56 -8.92 0.26 0.66
C PHE A 56 -9.94 0.78 1.67
N ALA A 57 -9.63 1.88 2.35
CA ALA A 57 -10.52 2.45 3.35
C ALA A 57 -10.70 3.96 3.21
N GLY A 58 -11.88 4.46 3.61
CA GLY A 58 -12.21 5.88 3.53
C GLY A 58 -12.40 6.37 2.09
N ARG A 59 -12.24 7.68 1.87
CA ARG A 59 -12.29 8.30 0.55
C ARG A 59 -11.03 9.12 0.27
N LEU A 60 -10.71 9.32 -1.01
CA LEU A 60 -9.63 10.23 -1.41
C LEU A 60 -10.00 11.70 -1.24
N ASP A 61 -11.28 12.03 -1.37
CA ASP A 61 -11.81 13.37 -1.18
C ASP A 61 -12.12 13.67 0.30
N PHE A 62 -12.62 14.86 0.58
CA PHE A 62 -13.04 15.27 1.92
C PHE A 62 -14.46 14.82 2.31
N SER A 63 -15.15 14.05 1.48
CA SER A 63 -16.37 13.38 1.93
C SER A 63 -16.02 12.11 2.71
N GLY A 64 -16.65 11.89 3.84
CA GLY A 64 -16.31 10.75 4.69
C GLY A 64 -16.91 9.43 4.18
N ALA A 65 -16.14 8.35 4.31
CA ALA A 65 -16.62 6.97 4.25
C ALA A 65 -15.92 6.16 5.34
N ASN A 66 -16.57 5.10 5.80
CA ASN A 66 -16.00 4.19 6.80
C ASN A 66 -15.72 2.79 6.24
N THR A 67 -16.29 2.42 5.09
CA THR A 67 -16.12 1.09 4.50
C THR A 67 -14.67 0.74 4.25
N ILE A 68 -14.28 -0.47 4.61
CA ILE A 68 -13.00 -1.10 4.28
C ILE A 68 -13.29 -2.19 3.25
N ASN A 69 -12.78 -2.01 2.05
CA ASN A 69 -12.85 -3.00 0.96
C ASN A 69 -11.61 -3.90 0.99
N GLU A 70 -11.79 -5.20 0.79
CA GLU A 70 -10.72 -6.19 0.68
C GLU A 70 -10.63 -6.75 -0.74
N ILE A 71 -9.44 -6.89 -1.26
CA ILE A 71 -9.12 -7.60 -2.52
C ILE A 71 -8.13 -8.73 -2.24
N ASP A 72 -8.21 -9.78 -3.03
CA ASP A 72 -7.24 -10.88 -3.05
C ASP A 72 -6.36 -10.77 -4.31
N PHE A 73 -5.05 -10.62 -4.13
CA PHE A 73 -4.10 -10.50 -5.25
C PHE A 73 -3.92 -11.80 -6.04
N VAL A 74 -4.32 -12.94 -5.50
CA VAL A 74 -4.13 -14.25 -6.13
C VAL A 74 -5.32 -14.62 -7.01
N THR A 75 -6.54 -14.46 -6.48
CA THR A 75 -7.76 -14.81 -7.23
C THR A 75 -8.23 -13.70 -8.14
N GLU A 76 -7.79 -12.48 -7.88
CA GLU A 76 -8.24 -11.26 -8.57
C GLU A 76 -9.77 -11.07 -8.54
N GLY A 77 -10.28 -10.03 -9.17
CA GLY A 77 -11.72 -9.77 -9.26
C GLY A 77 -12.20 -8.69 -8.30
N ASN A 78 -13.50 -8.65 -8.07
CA ASN A 78 -14.15 -7.59 -7.30
C ASN A 78 -13.80 -7.65 -5.81
N ALA A 79 -13.69 -6.48 -5.21
CA ALA A 79 -13.50 -6.35 -3.78
C ALA A 79 -14.72 -6.86 -2.99
N THR A 80 -14.48 -7.28 -1.78
CA THR A 80 -15.50 -7.64 -0.79
C THR A 80 -15.47 -6.68 0.38
N ASP A 81 -16.59 -6.54 1.07
CA ASP A 81 -16.66 -5.77 2.30
C ASP A 81 -15.93 -6.51 3.42
N PHE A 82 -14.95 -5.84 4.04
CA PHE A 82 -14.20 -6.38 5.17
C PHE A 82 -14.73 -5.88 6.52
N GLY A 83 -15.24 -4.66 6.57
CA GLY A 83 -15.73 -3.99 7.77
C GLY A 83 -15.63 -2.46 7.65
N ASP A 84 -15.68 -1.77 8.80
CA ASP A 84 -15.72 -0.31 8.84
C ASP A 84 -14.62 0.30 9.70
N LEU A 85 -14.15 1.51 9.33
CA LEU A 85 -13.37 2.39 10.21
C LEU A 85 -14.22 2.80 11.42
N THR A 86 -13.59 3.16 12.54
CA THR A 86 -14.30 3.65 13.73
C THR A 86 -15.04 4.97 13.47
N VAL A 87 -14.54 5.79 12.54
CA VAL A 87 -15.13 7.07 12.14
C VAL A 87 -15.07 7.21 10.62
N SER A 88 -16.19 7.64 10.03
CA SER A 88 -16.27 7.97 8.60
C SER A 88 -15.36 9.15 8.26
N ARG A 89 -14.37 8.92 7.38
CA ARG A 89 -13.33 9.90 7.03
C ARG A 89 -12.89 9.81 5.57
N GLY A 90 -12.45 10.95 5.03
CA GLY A 90 -11.76 11.03 3.76
C GLY A 90 -10.37 11.65 3.92
N ALA A 91 -9.57 11.63 2.88
CA ALA A 91 -8.20 12.14 2.85
C ALA A 91 -7.33 11.60 4.01
N ILE A 92 -7.41 10.30 4.26
CA ILE A 92 -6.65 9.55 5.27
C ILE A 92 -5.35 9.01 4.69
N ALA A 93 -4.38 8.69 5.54
CA ALA A 93 -3.21 7.89 5.17
C ALA A 93 -3.34 6.45 5.68
N GLY A 94 -2.73 5.50 4.98
CA GLY A 94 -2.70 4.10 5.36
C GLY A 94 -1.31 3.49 5.23
N PHE A 95 -1.03 2.52 6.08
CA PHE A 95 0.14 1.64 6.02
C PHE A 95 -0.14 0.33 6.76
N SER A 96 0.77 -0.62 6.69
CA SER A 96 0.54 -1.93 7.29
C SER A 96 1.81 -2.65 7.72
N SER A 97 1.64 -3.62 8.59
CA SER A 97 2.54 -4.76 8.76
C SER A 97 1.98 -5.98 8.01
N SER A 98 2.62 -7.13 8.13
CA SER A 98 2.09 -8.39 7.59
C SER A 98 0.79 -8.85 8.26
N THR A 99 0.39 -8.25 9.39
CA THR A 99 -0.77 -8.69 10.18
C THR A 99 -1.77 -7.59 10.53
N ARG A 100 -1.33 -6.33 10.54
CA ARG A 100 -2.16 -5.17 10.88
C ARG A 100 -2.20 -4.15 9.76
N GLY A 101 -3.39 -3.69 9.43
CA GLY A 101 -3.62 -2.48 8.63
C GLY A 101 -3.92 -1.30 9.55
N VAL A 102 -3.36 -0.14 9.25
CA VAL A 102 -3.48 1.08 10.07
C VAL A 102 -3.84 2.25 9.17
N TRP A 103 -4.82 3.06 9.58
CA TRP A 103 -5.21 4.30 8.89
C TRP A 103 -5.29 5.44 9.87
N GLY A 104 -4.85 6.65 9.47
CA GLY A 104 -4.82 7.79 10.37
C GLY A 104 -5.09 9.13 9.72
N GLY A 105 -5.52 10.10 10.55
CA GLY A 105 -5.86 11.44 10.14
C GLY A 105 -7.14 11.54 9.33
N GLY A 106 -7.24 12.57 8.50
CA GLY A 106 -8.34 12.75 7.56
C GLY A 106 -9.36 13.79 7.97
N PHE A 107 -10.49 13.80 7.26
CA PHE A 107 -11.59 14.74 7.43
C PHE A 107 -12.91 13.99 7.52
N THR A 108 -13.75 14.32 8.50
CA THR A 108 -15.02 13.63 8.79
C THR A 108 -16.21 14.17 7.98
N GLY A 109 -15.99 15.11 7.05
CA GLY A 109 -17.04 15.89 6.41
C GLY A 109 -17.37 17.18 7.16
N SER A 110 -16.98 17.31 8.41
CA SER A 110 -17.22 18.50 9.26
C SER A 110 -16.01 18.94 10.07
N ALA A 111 -15.11 18.05 10.41
CA ALA A 111 -13.92 18.31 11.22
C ALA A 111 -12.71 17.50 10.76
N TRP A 112 -11.53 18.01 10.99
CA TRP A 112 -10.28 17.30 10.80
C TRP A 112 -10.06 16.33 11.97
N SER A 113 -9.39 15.22 11.70
CA SER A 113 -9.23 14.12 12.65
C SER A 113 -7.75 13.84 12.93
N ASN A 114 -7.47 13.41 14.16
CA ASN A 114 -6.19 12.82 14.56
C ASN A 114 -6.31 11.32 14.82
N VAL A 115 -7.50 10.75 14.74
CA VAL A 115 -7.76 9.34 15.05
C VAL A 115 -6.93 8.42 14.17
N ILE A 116 -6.34 7.40 14.78
CA ILE A 116 -5.69 6.29 14.11
C ILE A 116 -6.50 5.02 14.40
N ASP A 117 -6.92 4.33 13.35
CA ASP A 117 -7.63 3.05 13.41
C ASP A 117 -6.74 1.91 12.93
N TYR A 118 -7.01 0.67 13.40
CA TYR A 118 -6.37 -0.51 12.87
C TYR A 118 -7.32 -1.69 12.72
N ILE A 119 -6.96 -2.59 11.82
CA ILE A 119 -7.57 -3.92 11.65
C ILE A 119 -6.53 -5.02 11.88
N THR A 120 -7.02 -6.22 12.22
CA THR A 120 -6.26 -7.46 12.07
C THR A 120 -6.60 -8.09 10.72
N MET A 121 -5.66 -8.07 9.78
CA MET A 121 -5.91 -8.41 8.36
C MET A 121 -6.37 -9.85 8.11
N SER A 122 -6.14 -10.77 9.05
CA SER A 122 -6.54 -12.18 8.94
C SER A 122 -7.99 -12.46 9.36
N SER A 123 -8.74 -11.44 9.79
CA SER A 123 -10.09 -11.62 10.32
C SER A 123 -10.96 -10.43 9.97
N ALA A 124 -11.95 -10.64 9.11
CA ALA A 124 -12.92 -9.61 8.76
C ALA A 124 -13.62 -9.05 10.00
N GLY A 125 -13.85 -7.76 9.99
CA GLY A 125 -14.50 -7.02 11.06
C GLY A 125 -14.09 -5.55 11.09
N ASN A 126 -14.78 -4.79 11.93
CA ASN A 126 -14.55 -3.36 12.05
C ASN A 126 -13.20 -3.04 12.67
N ALA A 127 -12.66 -1.89 12.28
CA ALA A 127 -11.44 -1.35 12.85
C ALA A 127 -11.63 -1.01 14.34
N THR A 128 -10.52 -0.99 15.04
CA THR A 128 -10.42 -0.64 16.46
C THR A 128 -9.53 0.60 16.59
N ASP A 129 -9.79 1.41 17.59
CA ASP A 129 -8.93 2.54 17.93
C ASP A 129 -7.49 2.09 18.21
N PHE A 130 -6.53 2.75 17.57
CA PHE A 130 -5.10 2.52 17.75
C PHE A 130 -4.47 3.59 18.66
N GLY A 131 -4.92 4.83 18.54
CA GLY A 131 -4.39 6.02 19.18
C GLY A 131 -4.55 7.25 18.31
N ASP A 132 -3.74 8.28 18.52
CA ASP A 132 -3.87 9.57 17.87
C ASP A 132 -2.55 10.07 17.23
N LEU A 133 -2.69 10.84 16.13
CA LEU A 133 -1.66 11.75 15.65
C LEU A 133 -1.43 12.87 16.67
N SER A 134 -0.26 13.50 16.66
CA SER A 134 0.04 14.63 17.57
C SER A 134 -0.85 15.85 17.33
N SER A 135 -1.43 15.97 16.13
CA SER A 135 -2.37 17.04 15.77
C SER A 135 -3.41 16.55 14.76
N VAL A 136 -4.57 17.19 14.74
CA VAL A 136 -5.59 16.95 13.72
C VAL A 136 -5.09 17.40 12.35
N ARG A 137 -5.07 16.48 11.36
CA ARG A 137 -4.62 16.79 10.00
C ARG A 137 -5.21 15.85 8.97
N ALA A 138 -5.35 16.35 7.75
CA ALA A 138 -5.84 15.60 6.61
C ALA A 138 -4.79 15.52 5.49
N ALA A 139 -4.97 14.54 4.62
CA ALA A 139 -4.13 14.27 3.47
C ALA A 139 -2.63 14.07 3.80
N PRO A 140 -2.27 13.40 4.93
CA PRO A 140 -0.91 12.94 5.12
C PRO A 140 -0.59 11.79 4.16
N ALA A 141 0.69 11.46 4.00
CA ALA A 141 1.14 10.24 3.35
C ALA A 141 1.43 9.15 4.39
N GLY A 142 1.20 7.89 4.03
CA GLY A 142 1.50 6.72 4.86
C GLY A 142 2.59 5.85 4.23
N SER A 143 3.49 5.32 5.03
CA SER A 143 4.49 4.33 4.60
C SER A 143 4.94 3.48 5.80
N SER A 144 5.42 2.27 5.56
CA SER A 144 5.84 1.40 6.67
C SER A 144 6.86 0.35 6.28
N ASN A 145 7.48 -0.21 7.32
CA ASN A 145 7.99 -1.57 7.28
C ASN A 145 7.16 -2.46 8.23
N ASN A 146 7.59 -3.69 8.47
CA ASN A 146 6.83 -4.63 9.31
C ASN A 146 6.70 -4.21 10.79
N THR A 147 7.46 -3.23 11.26
CA THR A 147 7.50 -2.82 12.67
C THR A 147 7.06 -1.38 12.90
N ARG A 148 7.38 -0.49 11.98
CA ARG A 148 7.18 0.96 12.12
C ARG A 148 6.35 1.50 10.97
N GLY A 149 5.30 2.25 11.29
CA GLY A 149 4.49 3.02 10.34
C GLY A 149 4.74 4.50 10.49
N LEU A 150 4.81 5.22 9.38
CA LEU A 150 5.04 6.66 9.30
C LEU A 150 3.81 7.38 8.76
N PHE A 151 3.47 8.50 9.37
CA PHE A 151 2.56 9.52 8.84
C PHE A 151 3.37 10.76 8.51
N SER A 152 3.33 11.21 7.26
CA SER A 152 4.19 12.28 6.77
C SER A 152 3.37 13.41 6.16
N GLY A 153 3.70 14.67 6.47
CA GLY A 153 3.06 15.84 5.89
C GLY A 153 1.58 15.98 6.25
N GLY A 154 0.79 16.44 5.29
CA GLY A 154 -0.63 16.74 5.44
C GLY A 154 -0.92 18.22 5.62
N SER A 155 -2.15 18.57 5.97
CA SER A 155 -2.56 19.94 6.32
C SER A 155 -2.95 20.05 7.78
N ASP A 156 -2.60 21.14 8.42
CA ASP A 156 -3.10 21.52 9.75
C ASP A 156 -4.55 22.05 9.66
N ALA A 157 -5.38 21.64 10.62
CA ALA A 157 -6.80 21.99 10.65
C ALA A 157 -7.09 23.48 10.87
N THR A 158 -6.22 24.15 11.64
CA THR A 158 -6.48 25.52 12.11
C THR A 158 -6.13 26.55 11.06
N THR A 159 -5.00 26.31 10.37
CA THR A 159 -4.41 27.26 9.44
C THR A 159 -4.55 26.83 7.97
N ASN A 160 -4.95 25.60 7.72
CA ASN A 160 -4.87 24.91 6.42
C ASN A 160 -3.46 24.95 5.82
N ALA A 161 -2.45 25.27 6.62
CA ALA A 161 -1.05 25.25 6.21
C ALA A 161 -0.59 23.81 5.97
N ARG A 162 0.31 23.63 5.02
CA ARG A 162 0.95 22.34 4.78
C ARG A 162 1.92 22.05 5.92
N SER A 163 2.03 20.77 6.26
CA SER A 163 2.94 20.25 7.28
C SER A 163 4.15 19.58 6.64
N ASN A 164 5.31 19.67 7.29
CA ASN A 164 6.48 18.87 6.98
C ASN A 164 6.72 17.74 8.00
N ILE A 165 5.94 17.68 9.08
CA ILE A 165 6.12 16.74 10.18
C ILE A 165 6.01 15.29 9.69
N ILE A 166 6.98 14.47 10.09
CA ILE A 166 6.92 13.01 9.99
C ILE A 166 6.76 12.46 11.41
N GLU A 167 5.73 11.66 11.62
CA GLU A 167 5.48 10.96 12.89
C GLU A 167 5.43 9.46 12.67
N TYR A 168 5.72 8.68 13.71
CA TYR A 168 5.68 7.22 13.62
C TYR A 168 4.95 6.57 14.78
N VAL A 169 4.52 5.33 14.51
CA VAL A 169 4.04 4.37 15.51
C VAL A 169 4.78 3.05 15.39
N THR A 170 4.81 2.28 16.48
CA THR A 170 5.17 0.87 16.45
C THR A 170 3.90 0.06 16.16
N ILE A 171 3.80 -0.56 14.96
CA ILE A 171 2.54 -1.16 14.47
C ILE A 171 2.00 -2.27 15.39
N ALA A 172 2.89 -3.01 16.07
CA ALA A 172 2.49 -4.11 16.95
C ALA A 172 1.80 -3.67 18.26
N SER A 173 1.96 -2.40 18.67
CA SER A 173 1.41 -1.88 19.92
C SER A 173 0.62 -0.59 19.69
N THR A 174 -0.62 -0.53 20.21
CA THR A 174 -1.46 0.67 20.17
C THR A 174 -0.85 1.80 20.99
N GLY A 175 -1.08 3.03 20.56
CA GLY A 175 -0.62 4.25 21.21
C GLY A 175 -0.50 5.41 20.23
N ASN A 176 -0.28 6.60 20.77
CA ASN A 176 -0.14 7.81 19.99
C ASN A 176 1.18 7.86 19.22
N THR A 177 1.22 8.70 18.19
CA THR A 177 2.43 8.90 17.40
C THR A 177 3.55 9.57 18.20
N THR A 178 4.75 9.34 17.75
CA THR A 178 5.98 10.00 18.24
C THR A 178 6.64 10.71 17.05
N ASP A 179 7.27 11.84 17.32
CA ASP A 179 8.03 12.58 16.32
C ASP A 179 9.14 11.72 15.71
N PHE A 180 9.25 11.76 14.38
CA PHE A 180 10.29 11.08 13.62
C PHE A 180 11.30 12.07 13.03
N GLY A 181 10.84 13.23 12.56
CA GLY A 181 11.59 14.26 11.88
C GLY A 181 10.73 15.02 10.88
N ASP A 182 11.33 15.65 9.88
CA ASP A 182 10.65 16.51 8.92
C ASP A 182 10.90 16.10 7.47
N LEU A 183 9.92 16.35 6.59
CA LEU A 183 10.06 16.36 5.13
C LEU A 183 10.97 17.53 4.71
N THR A 184 11.55 17.44 3.52
CA THR A 184 12.36 18.55 2.94
C THR A 184 11.49 19.79 2.66
N VAL A 185 10.20 19.60 2.35
CA VAL A 185 9.22 20.68 2.09
C VAL A 185 7.85 20.29 2.65
N ALA A 186 7.16 21.25 3.25
CA ALA A 186 5.79 21.07 3.75
C ALA A 186 4.80 20.85 2.59
N ARG A 187 4.01 19.77 2.64
CA ARG A 187 3.07 19.40 1.56
C ARG A 187 2.01 18.40 2.02
N ARG A 188 0.96 18.28 1.21
CA ARG A 188 -0.17 17.37 1.41
C ARG A 188 -0.54 16.67 0.08
N TYR A 189 -1.42 15.68 0.11
CA TYR A 189 -1.87 14.91 -1.03
C TYR A 189 -0.76 14.18 -1.78
N GLY A 190 0.27 13.76 -1.09
CA GLY A 190 1.21 12.78 -1.58
C GLY A 190 0.91 11.42 -0.97
N GLN A 191 1.63 10.42 -1.41
CA GLN A 191 1.58 9.07 -0.87
C GLN A 191 3.00 8.56 -0.62
N GLY A 192 3.11 7.58 0.28
CA GLY A 192 4.38 6.97 0.63
C GLY A 192 4.37 5.46 0.40
N CYS A 193 5.55 4.91 0.14
CA CYS A 193 5.79 3.48 0.00
C CYS A 193 7.26 3.19 0.31
N GLY A 194 7.74 1.97 0.15
CA GLY A 194 9.17 1.72 0.39
C GLY A 194 9.54 0.26 0.52
N SER A 195 10.75 0.03 0.97
CA SER A 195 11.29 -1.27 1.36
C SER A 195 11.36 -1.39 2.87
N SER A 196 11.81 -2.56 3.38
CA SER A 196 12.00 -2.78 4.83
C SER A 196 13.01 -1.82 5.50
N THR A 197 13.87 -1.17 4.74
CA THR A 197 14.92 -0.27 5.27
C THR A 197 14.75 1.18 4.89
N ARG A 198 14.18 1.47 3.71
CA ARG A 198 14.02 2.82 3.15
C ARG A 198 12.54 3.09 2.88
N SER A 199 12.02 4.13 3.48
CA SER A 199 10.70 4.66 3.19
C SER A 199 10.83 5.86 2.26
N LEU A 200 10.15 5.83 1.10
CA LEU A 200 9.83 6.99 0.29
C LEU A 200 8.60 7.61 0.94
N CYS A 201 8.84 8.47 1.90
CA CYS A 201 7.80 8.91 2.83
C CYS A 201 6.82 9.90 2.23
N PHE A 202 7.14 10.48 1.05
CA PHE A 202 6.25 11.36 0.33
C PHE A 202 6.70 11.51 -1.13
N ALA A 203 5.81 11.35 -2.08
CA ALA A 203 6.06 11.59 -3.49
C ALA A 203 5.07 12.59 -4.06
N GLY A 204 5.57 13.63 -4.76
CA GLY A 204 4.74 14.73 -5.26
C GLY A 204 4.11 15.55 -4.16
N GLY A 205 2.86 15.96 -4.36
CA GLY A 205 2.03 16.64 -3.37
C GLY A 205 1.77 18.12 -3.64
N SER A 206 0.77 18.67 -2.95
CA SER A 206 0.39 20.09 -3.05
C SER A 206 1.17 20.94 -2.05
N LEU A 207 1.80 21.98 -2.56
CA LEU A 207 2.42 23.08 -1.81
C LEU A 207 1.43 24.23 -1.62
N ASP A 208 1.80 25.25 -0.84
CA ASP A 208 1.02 26.50 -0.76
C ASP A 208 1.02 27.27 -2.09
N SER A 209 2.03 27.06 -2.94
CA SER A 209 2.22 27.77 -4.21
C SER A 209 2.08 26.89 -5.47
N GLY A 210 1.45 25.70 -5.37
CA GLY A 210 1.31 24.78 -6.50
C GLY A 210 1.57 23.34 -6.13
N SER A 211 2.00 22.51 -7.08
CA SER A 211 2.33 21.12 -6.86
C SER A 211 3.84 20.87 -6.88
N SER A 212 4.28 19.79 -6.24
CA SER A 212 5.67 19.34 -6.17
C SER A 212 5.88 18.09 -7.03
N ASN A 213 7.11 17.89 -7.50
CA ASN A 213 7.58 16.63 -8.08
C ASN A 213 8.58 15.89 -7.17
N VAL A 214 9.00 16.49 -6.07
CA VAL A 214 10.03 15.95 -5.16
C VAL A 214 9.56 14.65 -4.52
N ILE A 215 10.47 13.68 -4.47
CA ILE A 215 10.32 12.43 -3.71
C ILE A 215 11.25 12.50 -2.51
N ASP A 216 10.70 12.45 -1.30
CA ASP A 216 11.46 12.41 -0.06
C ASP A 216 11.64 10.99 0.47
N TYR A 217 12.77 10.70 1.09
CA TYR A 217 12.98 9.42 1.76
C TYR A 217 13.63 9.54 3.13
N VAL A 218 13.40 8.51 3.94
CA VAL A 218 14.08 8.31 5.24
C VAL A 218 14.58 6.88 5.37
N THR A 219 15.57 6.66 6.23
CA THR A 219 15.89 5.33 6.74
C THR A 219 14.92 5.00 7.85
N ILE A 220 13.93 4.11 7.62
CA ILE A 220 12.79 3.89 8.51
C ILE A 220 13.20 3.36 9.91
N GLY A 221 14.36 2.74 10.04
CA GLY A 221 14.87 2.20 11.31
C GLY A 221 15.38 3.25 12.30
N SER A 222 15.68 4.48 11.86
CA SER A 222 16.23 5.56 12.69
C SER A 222 15.52 6.87 12.45
N THR A 223 15.15 7.58 13.53
CA THR A 223 14.54 8.92 13.44
C THR A 223 15.49 9.92 12.83
N GLY A 224 14.96 10.89 12.11
CA GLY A 224 15.69 11.98 11.48
C GLY A 224 14.93 12.57 10.29
N ASN A 225 15.36 13.70 9.82
CA ASN A 225 14.73 14.40 8.70
C ASN A 225 14.89 13.63 7.38
N ALA A 226 13.92 13.81 6.51
CA ALA A 226 13.96 13.27 5.17
C ALA A 226 15.06 13.92 4.32
N THR A 227 15.50 13.19 3.35
CA THR A 227 16.46 13.61 2.33
C THR A 227 15.77 13.50 0.97
N ASP A 228 16.14 14.37 0.05
CA ASP A 228 15.73 14.31 -1.33
C ASP A 228 16.20 13.00 -1.98
N PHE A 229 15.25 12.27 -2.56
CA PHE A 229 15.50 11.03 -3.31
C PHE A 229 15.70 11.32 -4.80
N GLY A 230 14.96 12.27 -5.34
CA GLY A 230 14.84 12.63 -6.74
C GLY A 230 13.43 13.11 -7.05
N ASP A 231 13.07 13.19 -8.33
CA ASP A 231 11.86 13.82 -8.81
C ASP A 231 10.98 12.88 -9.63
N LEU A 232 9.66 13.08 -9.55
CA LEU A 232 8.72 12.67 -10.61
C LEU A 232 8.99 13.48 -11.88
N SER A 233 8.59 12.98 -13.05
CA SER A 233 8.77 13.70 -14.32
C SER A 233 8.01 15.04 -14.39
N SER A 234 6.95 15.18 -13.60
CA SER A 234 6.15 16.41 -13.51
C SER A 234 5.63 16.64 -12.10
N ALA A 235 5.49 17.91 -11.73
CA ALA A 235 4.89 18.31 -10.46
C ALA A 235 3.39 17.98 -10.45
N ARG A 236 2.96 17.20 -9.45
CA ARG A 236 1.57 16.73 -9.31
C ARG A 236 1.25 16.32 -7.88
N ASP A 237 -0.03 16.36 -7.53
CA ASP A 237 -0.55 15.88 -6.27
C ASP A 237 -1.53 14.71 -6.49
N SER A 238 -2.01 14.14 -5.40
CA SER A 238 -2.96 13.02 -5.40
C SER A 238 -2.43 11.78 -6.14
N VAL A 239 -1.12 11.58 -6.08
CA VAL A 239 -0.41 10.46 -6.71
C VAL A 239 -0.65 9.20 -5.87
N GLY A 240 -1.10 8.11 -6.50
CA GLY A 240 -1.11 6.79 -5.86
C GLY A 240 0.29 6.21 -5.80
N SER A 241 0.71 5.65 -4.65
CA SER A 241 2.03 4.99 -4.55
C SER A 241 1.97 3.66 -3.83
N CYS A 242 2.74 2.71 -4.33
CA CYS A 242 2.96 1.41 -3.71
C CYS A 242 4.30 0.83 -4.15
N SER A 243 4.73 -0.28 -3.56
CA SER A 243 6.05 -0.84 -3.84
C SER A 243 6.11 -2.34 -3.59
N ASN A 244 7.05 -2.98 -4.28
CA ASN A 244 7.68 -4.20 -3.79
C ASN A 244 9.04 -3.85 -3.14
N THR A 245 9.85 -4.87 -2.82
CA THR A 245 11.15 -4.68 -2.15
C THR A 245 12.15 -3.84 -2.94
N THR A 246 12.00 -3.74 -4.27
CA THR A 246 13.00 -3.14 -5.16
C THR A 246 12.50 -1.91 -5.89
N ARG A 247 11.22 -1.86 -6.27
CA ARG A 247 10.60 -0.78 -7.04
C ARG A 247 9.48 -0.10 -6.28
N ALA A 248 9.48 1.22 -6.29
CA ALA A 248 8.32 2.04 -5.95
C ALA A 248 7.65 2.50 -7.24
N ILE A 249 6.33 2.39 -7.29
CA ILE A 249 5.46 2.79 -8.40
C ILE A 249 4.67 4.01 -7.97
N PHE A 250 4.55 4.99 -8.88
CA PHE A 250 3.78 6.22 -8.70
C PHE A 250 2.81 6.37 -9.87
N ALA A 251 1.52 6.44 -9.60
CA ALA A 251 0.51 6.42 -10.66
C ALA A 251 -0.49 7.57 -10.55
N GLY A 252 -0.84 8.16 -11.68
CA GLY A 252 -1.86 9.18 -11.81
C GLY A 252 -1.53 10.48 -11.08
N GLY A 253 -2.55 11.13 -10.54
CA GLY A 253 -2.50 12.45 -9.90
C GLY A 253 -2.71 13.59 -10.90
N ALA A 254 -3.25 14.71 -10.43
CA ALA A 254 -3.39 15.99 -11.14
C ALA A 254 -3.74 15.89 -12.64
N SER A 255 -4.71 15.03 -13.01
CA SER A 255 -5.18 14.87 -14.40
C SER A 255 -4.19 14.23 -15.38
N THR A 256 -3.23 13.45 -14.88
CA THR A 256 -2.37 12.60 -15.71
C THR A 256 -2.70 11.11 -15.52
N ASN A 257 -2.43 10.31 -16.54
CA ASN A 257 -2.53 8.84 -16.49
C ASN A 257 -1.16 8.15 -16.35
N THR A 258 -0.07 8.90 -16.28
CA THR A 258 1.29 8.38 -16.25
C THR A 258 1.55 7.53 -15.01
N ILE A 259 2.14 6.36 -15.21
CA ILE A 259 2.77 5.53 -14.18
C ILE A 259 4.28 5.71 -14.28
N GLU A 260 4.93 5.98 -13.16
CA GLU A 260 6.39 6.10 -13.08
C GLU A 260 6.92 5.19 -11.97
N PHE A 261 8.21 4.86 -12.04
CA PHE A 261 8.87 4.07 -11.00
C PHE A 261 10.25 4.57 -10.67
N VAL A 262 10.71 4.20 -9.48
CA VAL A 262 12.11 4.33 -9.06
C VAL A 262 12.62 3.00 -8.50
N THR A 263 13.94 2.80 -8.56
CA THR A 263 14.62 1.72 -7.82
C THR A 263 14.91 2.20 -6.40
N ILE A 264 14.27 1.61 -5.38
CA ILE A 264 14.32 2.11 -3.99
C ILE A 264 15.73 2.15 -3.41
N ALA A 265 16.61 1.24 -3.82
CA ALA A 265 17.97 1.14 -3.28
C ALA A 265 18.91 2.30 -3.71
N SER A 266 18.60 3.02 -4.79
CA SER A 266 19.44 4.11 -5.33
C SER A 266 18.61 5.36 -5.58
N THR A 267 19.09 6.51 -5.09
CA THR A 267 18.47 7.81 -5.36
C THR A 267 18.53 8.17 -6.84
N GLY A 268 17.53 8.87 -7.33
CA GLY A 268 17.42 9.32 -8.72
C GLY A 268 15.97 9.58 -9.11
N ASN A 269 15.80 10.22 -10.25
CA ASN A 269 14.48 10.59 -10.76
C ASN A 269 13.67 9.38 -11.22
N ALA A 270 12.36 9.51 -11.16
CA ALA A 270 11.44 8.51 -11.65
C ALA A 270 11.57 8.33 -13.17
N THR A 271 11.30 7.11 -13.60
CA THR A 271 11.33 6.70 -15.02
C THR A 271 9.94 6.25 -15.42
N ASP A 272 9.56 6.53 -16.65
CA ASP A 272 8.30 6.08 -17.23
C ASP A 272 8.12 4.57 -17.13
N PHE A 273 6.93 4.17 -16.69
CA PHE A 273 6.53 2.77 -16.55
C PHE A 273 5.44 2.37 -17.57
N GLY A 274 4.52 3.27 -17.86
CA GLY A 274 3.31 3.09 -18.67
C GLY A 274 2.18 3.98 -18.18
N ASP A 275 0.95 3.65 -18.54
CA ASP A 275 -0.22 4.46 -18.25
C ASP A 275 -1.31 3.69 -17.51
N ILE A 276 -2.01 4.39 -16.60
CA ILE A 276 -3.35 3.97 -16.12
C ILE A 276 -4.41 4.34 -17.15
N ARG A 277 -5.53 3.64 -17.12
CA ARG A 277 -6.63 3.84 -18.11
C ARG A 277 -7.42 5.13 -17.90
N VAL A 278 -7.32 5.77 -16.74
CA VAL A 278 -8.04 6.99 -16.39
C VAL A 278 -7.10 8.02 -15.76
N SER A 279 -7.26 9.29 -16.10
CA SER A 279 -6.48 10.38 -15.49
C SER A 279 -7.17 10.82 -14.20
N ALA A 280 -6.75 10.27 -13.06
CA ALA A 280 -7.35 10.59 -11.76
C ALA A 280 -6.34 10.47 -10.62
N GLY A 281 -6.65 11.10 -9.50
CA GLY A 281 -5.98 10.83 -8.23
C GLY A 281 -6.35 9.43 -7.74
N GLY A 282 -5.39 8.68 -7.24
CA GLY A 282 -5.58 7.28 -6.89
C GLY A 282 -5.04 6.88 -5.53
N SER A 283 -5.54 5.76 -5.07
CA SER A 283 -5.02 4.97 -3.98
C SER A 283 -4.34 3.75 -4.54
N CYS A 284 -3.31 3.25 -3.87
CA CYS A 284 -2.53 2.13 -4.37
C CYS A 284 -2.20 1.16 -3.24
N CYS A 285 -2.21 -0.13 -3.55
CA CYS A 285 -1.60 -1.15 -2.72
C CYS A 285 -0.88 -2.17 -3.60
N ALA A 286 0.00 -2.99 -3.01
CA ALA A 286 0.80 -3.92 -3.78
C ALA A 286 1.04 -5.24 -3.07
N SER A 287 1.17 -6.29 -3.86
CA SER A 287 1.89 -7.52 -3.48
C SER A 287 3.35 -7.41 -3.90
N SER A 288 4.14 -8.46 -3.70
CA SER A 288 5.50 -8.53 -4.22
C SER A 288 5.58 -8.49 -5.75
N LEU A 289 4.48 -8.81 -6.46
CA LEU A 289 4.44 -8.97 -7.91
C LEU A 289 3.56 -7.91 -8.61
N THR A 290 2.46 -7.52 -7.98
CA THR A 290 1.39 -6.73 -8.60
C THR A 290 1.13 -5.45 -7.83
N ALA A 291 1.10 -4.32 -8.53
CA ALA A 291 0.57 -3.06 -8.01
C ALA A 291 -0.89 -2.91 -8.48
N VAL A 292 -1.75 -2.44 -7.59
CA VAL A 292 -3.18 -2.26 -7.82
C VAL A 292 -3.55 -0.83 -7.50
N PHE A 293 -4.34 -0.23 -8.39
CA PHE A 293 -4.76 1.17 -8.33
C PHE A 293 -6.28 1.27 -8.30
N ALA A 294 -6.81 2.06 -7.37
CA ALA A 294 -8.22 2.40 -7.28
C ALA A 294 -8.39 3.93 -7.32
N TYR A 295 -9.39 4.46 -7.98
CA TYR A 295 -9.50 5.88 -8.29
C TYR A 295 -10.75 6.52 -7.69
N SER A 296 -10.65 7.80 -7.39
CA SER A 296 -11.80 8.60 -6.96
C SER A 296 -12.82 8.76 -8.11
N GLY A 297 -14.10 8.52 -7.80
CA GLY A 297 -15.20 8.68 -8.77
C GLY A 297 -15.35 7.49 -9.73
N SER A 298 -14.66 6.38 -9.47
CA SER A 298 -14.81 5.11 -10.19
C SER A 298 -14.73 3.95 -9.20
N ASN A 299 -15.44 2.86 -9.46
CA ASN A 299 -15.26 1.61 -8.75
C ASN A 299 -14.21 0.69 -9.40
N GLU A 300 -13.70 1.05 -10.59
CA GLU A 300 -12.71 0.24 -11.31
C GLU A 300 -11.40 0.15 -10.53
N ILE A 301 -10.88 -1.07 -10.41
CA ILE A 301 -9.54 -1.37 -9.90
C ILE A 301 -8.67 -1.82 -11.08
N GLN A 302 -7.49 -1.23 -11.21
CA GLN A 302 -6.54 -1.56 -12.26
C GLN A 302 -5.25 -2.14 -11.69
N LYS A 303 -4.51 -2.88 -12.48
CA LYS A 303 -3.24 -3.51 -12.05
C LYS A 303 -2.14 -3.37 -13.09
N VAL A 304 -0.89 -3.43 -12.58
CA VAL A 304 0.32 -3.68 -13.37
C VAL A 304 1.20 -4.73 -12.69
N SER A 305 2.01 -5.44 -13.49
CA SER A 305 3.11 -6.25 -12.94
C SER A 305 4.27 -5.32 -12.56
N ILE A 306 4.72 -5.29 -11.30
CA ILE A 306 5.78 -4.38 -10.85
C ILE A 306 7.13 -4.66 -11.54
N ALA A 307 7.36 -5.90 -11.97
CA ALA A 307 8.62 -6.31 -12.57
C ALA A 307 8.81 -5.81 -14.01
N THR A 308 7.72 -5.60 -14.76
CA THR A 308 7.74 -5.27 -16.19
C THR A 308 6.95 -4.01 -16.46
N THR A 309 7.56 -3.05 -17.19
CA THR A 309 6.89 -1.82 -17.62
C THR A 309 5.76 -2.14 -18.59
N GLY A 310 4.70 -1.35 -18.57
CA GLY A 310 3.53 -1.48 -19.42
C GLY A 310 2.29 -0.84 -18.81
N ASP A 311 1.25 -0.70 -19.62
CA ASP A 311 0.02 -0.07 -19.24
C ASP A 311 -0.82 -0.94 -18.28
N ALA A 312 -1.63 -0.28 -17.48
CA ALA A 312 -2.50 -0.94 -16.53
C ALA A 312 -3.65 -1.69 -17.25
N THR A 313 -4.01 -2.81 -16.67
CA THR A 313 -5.13 -3.67 -17.10
C THR A 313 -6.18 -3.74 -16.00
N ASP A 314 -7.37 -4.19 -16.34
CA ASP A 314 -8.45 -4.41 -15.39
C ASP A 314 -8.06 -5.47 -14.34
N PHE A 315 -8.44 -5.21 -13.08
CA PHE A 315 -8.32 -6.14 -11.96
C PHE A 315 -9.71 -6.56 -11.45
N GLY A 316 -10.67 -5.65 -11.42
CA GLY A 316 -12.01 -5.81 -10.88
C GLY A 316 -12.59 -4.49 -10.38
N ASP A 317 -13.59 -4.56 -9.50
CA ASP A 317 -14.28 -3.38 -8.97
C ASP A 317 -14.28 -3.36 -7.44
N THR A 318 -14.22 -2.17 -6.85
CA THR A 318 -14.55 -1.96 -5.43
C THR A 318 -16.06 -2.03 -5.21
N THR A 319 -16.51 -2.30 -3.98
CA THR A 319 -17.95 -2.37 -3.64
C THR A 319 -18.64 -1.01 -3.80
N THR A 320 -17.88 0.07 -3.68
CA THR A 320 -18.33 1.47 -3.79
C THR A 320 -17.19 2.30 -4.41
N ASP A 321 -17.47 3.52 -4.83
CA ASP A 321 -16.45 4.49 -5.29
C ASP A 321 -15.57 5.07 -4.14
N ASN A 322 -15.60 4.44 -2.98
CA ASN A 322 -14.85 4.81 -1.78
C ASN A 322 -13.44 4.20 -1.85
N ASN A 323 -12.54 4.88 -2.51
CA ASN A 323 -11.19 4.40 -2.78
C ASN A 323 -10.15 5.31 -2.09
N GLY A 324 -10.19 5.32 -0.75
CA GLY A 324 -9.29 6.09 0.10
C GLY A 324 -7.87 5.51 0.15
N ALA A 325 -7.26 5.43 1.32
CA ALA A 325 -5.91 4.90 1.44
C ALA A 325 -5.84 3.39 1.28
N GLY A 326 -4.98 2.92 0.38
CA GLY A 326 -4.70 1.50 0.12
C GLY A 326 -3.53 0.98 0.95
N ILE A 327 -3.65 -0.26 1.42
CA ILE A 327 -2.63 -0.99 2.17
C ILE A 327 -2.65 -2.48 1.79
N SER A 328 -1.62 -3.24 2.14
CA SER A 328 -1.61 -4.69 1.92
C SER A 328 -0.69 -5.43 2.89
N ASN A 329 -0.93 -6.72 3.08
CA ASN A 329 -0.04 -7.59 3.86
C ASN A 329 1.13 -8.17 3.04
N GLY A 330 1.40 -7.65 1.84
CA GLY A 330 2.42 -8.13 0.91
C GLY A 330 3.28 -7.06 0.25
N HIS A 331 3.23 -5.80 0.71
CA HIS A 331 3.99 -4.70 0.12
C HIS A 331 5.50 -4.75 0.42
N GLY A 332 6.29 -3.95 -0.29
CA GLY A 332 7.77 -3.99 -0.24
C GLY A 332 8.41 -3.72 1.11
N GLY A 333 7.73 -3.05 2.02
CA GLY A 333 8.22 -2.78 3.37
C GLY A 333 8.22 -3.99 4.33
N LEU A 334 7.59 -5.11 3.94
CA LEU A 334 7.36 -6.26 4.83
C LEU A 334 8.42 -7.36 4.72
N SER A 335 9.35 -7.29 3.80
CA SER A 335 10.33 -8.34 3.51
C SER A 335 11.76 -7.95 3.90
#